data_d81bc16f8a1cd2a9b381779695c0a6fe
#
_entry.id   d81bc16f8a1cd2a9b381779695c0a6fe
#
_cell.length_a   1.000
_cell.length_b   1.000
_cell.length_c   1.000
_cell.angle_alpha   90.00
_cell.angle_beta   90.00
_cell.angle_gamma   90.00
#
_symmetry.space_group_name_H-M   'P 1'
#
loop_
_entity.id
_entity.type
_entity.pdbx_description
1 polymer ?
#
loop_
_entity_poly.entity_id
_entity_poly.type
_entity_poly.pdbx_seq_one_letter_code
_entity_poly.pdbx_strand_id
1 'polypeptide(L)'
;MFFVYKKFHLFFNGFWRFGRWAQNAKRRTVPPKAGGLDKLYQNKRPGGPRFRLGPKALVFRAFKTYNISMKKYTLLALFLLLAGGLNATTLNVLVGRGQRIAELSFSAPYAVANAGEVYGPIAAENNLKLENTAPDRLLVSVRDSKTGKYKSLGTFKGRVDVVRRVAGLNMASPRPVSQLKARKIGERALRLAEESVRGGRFITYKHPGYGGKIVYEGPFSAYGKQGVELVETVELERYVTQVVACELGGEKAIEALKAQSVLARSYALATVKSRLDSLANGGPNWHHFQLFATPKDQAYNCKKRVDDKEPPSDLVVRAVKATRGQVLLRNGKPVAAQYNTGAVSGKDSVSQQHIQNLANRGNSYRAILARYFKGVRILPYQIDLVRELAKSSLAAELKKGKK
;
A
#
# COMPACT_ATOMS: atom_id res chain seq x y z
N MET A 1 -18.62 10.44 -14.73
CA MET A 1 -18.84 9.70 -15.98
C MET A 1 -18.18 10.39 -17.18
N PHE A 2 -18.39 11.67 -17.41
CA PHE A 2 -17.81 12.47 -18.50
C PHE A 2 -16.26 12.57 -18.48
N PHE A 3 -15.64 12.57 -17.31
CA PHE A 3 -14.18 12.72 -17.14
C PHE A 3 -13.37 11.49 -17.58
N VAL A 4 -13.93 10.31 -17.44
CA VAL A 4 -13.30 9.05 -17.88
C VAL A 4 -13.28 8.98 -19.42
N TYR A 5 -14.33 9.49 -20.05
CA TYR A 5 -14.46 9.50 -21.51
C TYR A 5 -13.42 10.41 -22.19
N LYS A 6 -13.14 11.58 -21.61
CA LYS A 6 -12.17 12.55 -22.16
C LYS A 6 -10.70 12.06 -22.04
N LYS A 7 -10.37 11.38 -20.95
CA LYS A 7 -9.03 10.74 -20.79
C LYS A 7 -8.85 9.54 -21.71
N PHE A 8 -9.92 8.81 -21.99
CA PHE A 8 -9.92 7.68 -22.92
C PHE A 8 -9.66 8.15 -24.35
N HIS A 9 -10.25 9.27 -24.76
CA HIS A 9 -10.09 9.84 -26.10
C HIS A 9 -8.66 10.36 -26.36
N LEU A 10 -8.03 10.96 -25.36
CA LEU A 10 -6.64 11.43 -25.44
C LEU A 10 -5.64 10.25 -25.49
N PHE A 11 -5.94 9.16 -24.80
CA PHE A 11 -5.11 7.96 -24.81
C PHE A 11 -5.20 7.22 -26.14
N PHE A 12 -6.40 7.08 -26.70
CA PHE A 12 -6.60 6.45 -28.01
C PHE A 12 -5.95 7.26 -29.13
N ASN A 13 -6.03 8.60 -29.10
CA ASN A 13 -5.36 9.46 -30.09
C ASN A 13 -3.82 9.39 -30.00
N GLY A 14 -3.26 9.24 -28.82
CA GLY A 14 -1.82 8.99 -28.64
C GLY A 14 -1.38 7.63 -29.22
N PHE A 15 -2.18 6.60 -29.04
CA PHE A 15 -1.92 5.25 -29.55
C PHE A 15 -2.07 5.17 -31.09
N TRP A 16 -3.01 5.94 -31.66
CA TRP A 16 -3.21 6.03 -33.11
C TRP A 16 -2.07 6.78 -33.80
N ARG A 17 -1.51 7.80 -33.16
CA ARG A 17 -0.31 8.49 -33.65
C ARG A 17 0.93 7.60 -33.62
N PHE A 18 1.09 6.75 -32.60
CA PHE A 18 2.19 5.79 -32.51
C PHE A 18 2.05 4.66 -33.55
N GLY A 19 0.86 4.17 -33.78
CA GLY A 19 0.57 3.18 -34.82
C GLY A 19 0.86 3.71 -36.24
N ARG A 20 0.53 4.98 -36.53
CA ARG A 20 0.85 5.65 -37.81
C ARG A 20 2.34 5.89 -37.99
N TRP A 21 3.07 6.20 -36.92
CA TRP A 21 4.51 6.34 -36.96
C TRP A 21 5.20 5.02 -37.31
N ALA A 22 4.78 3.95 -36.72
CA ALA A 22 5.30 2.61 -37.01
C ALA A 22 5.00 2.12 -38.45
N GLN A 23 3.84 2.51 -39.00
CA GLN A 23 3.52 2.22 -40.41
C GLN A 23 4.30 3.07 -41.39
N ASN A 24 4.56 4.34 -41.05
CA ASN A 24 5.38 5.23 -41.90
C ASN A 24 6.88 4.87 -41.86
N ALA A 25 7.37 4.32 -40.76
CA ALA A 25 8.73 3.80 -40.67
C ALA A 25 8.95 2.57 -41.59
N LYS A 26 7.92 1.73 -41.79
CA LYS A 26 7.97 0.58 -42.72
C LYS A 26 7.94 0.98 -44.20
N ARG A 27 7.49 2.19 -44.55
CA ARG A 27 7.42 2.65 -45.95
C ARG A 27 8.67 3.36 -46.45
N ARG A 28 9.69 3.57 -45.62
CA ARG A 28 10.92 4.29 -46.00
C ARG A 28 12.16 3.43 -46.21
N THR A 29 12.04 2.10 -46.17
CA THR A 29 13.14 1.21 -46.56
C THR A 29 12.91 0.72 -47.99
N VAL A 30 13.36 1.50 -48.98
CA VAL A 30 13.58 1.06 -50.33
C VAL A 30 14.95 0.38 -50.37
N PRO A 31 15.06 -0.90 -50.79
CA PRO A 31 16.35 -1.57 -50.88
C PRO A 31 17.14 -1.00 -52.08
N PRO A 32 18.47 -0.80 -51.97
CA PRO A 32 19.30 -0.50 -53.13
C PRO A 32 19.38 -1.70 -54.06
N LYS A 33 19.37 -1.42 -55.38
CA LYS A 33 19.44 -2.40 -56.45
C LYS A 33 20.70 -3.26 -56.35
N ALA A 34 20.51 -4.55 -56.57
CA ALA A 34 21.54 -5.56 -56.67
C ALA A 34 22.49 -5.30 -57.84
N GLY A 35 23.77 -5.35 -57.57
CA GLY A 35 24.85 -5.47 -58.55
C GLY A 35 25.91 -6.39 -57.97
N GLY A 36 25.94 -7.61 -58.49
CA GLY A 36 27.03 -8.55 -58.62
C GLY A 36 27.96 -8.83 -57.44
N LEU A 37 27.86 -10.07 -56.96
CA LEU A 37 29.04 -10.95 -56.71
C LEU A 37 28.50 -12.28 -56.09
N ASP A 38 28.28 -13.22 -57.01
CA ASP A 38 28.23 -14.66 -56.63
C ASP A 38 29.60 -15.10 -56.12
N LYS A 39 29.53 -15.95 -55.13
CA LYS A 39 30.50 -16.94 -54.66
C LYS A 39 31.01 -16.72 -53.25
N LEU A 40 30.86 -17.83 -52.54
CA LEU A 40 31.50 -18.27 -51.33
C LEU A 40 30.68 -18.12 -50.03
N TYR A 41 30.30 -19.25 -49.60
CA TYR A 41 30.18 -19.89 -48.30
C TYR A 41 28.85 -20.58 -48.07
N GLN A 42 28.84 -21.84 -48.49
CA GLN A 42 28.04 -22.88 -47.81
C GLN A 42 28.66 -23.07 -46.43
N ASN A 43 27.89 -22.77 -45.40
CA ASN A 43 28.04 -23.44 -44.12
C ASN A 43 26.73 -23.42 -43.35
N LYS A 44 26.16 -24.62 -43.16
CA LYS A 44 24.99 -24.92 -42.36
C LYS A 44 25.27 -24.56 -40.92
N ARG A 45 24.41 -23.75 -40.30
CA ARG A 45 24.15 -23.78 -38.86
C ARG A 45 22.64 -23.75 -38.62
N PRO A 46 22.06 -24.74 -37.91
CA PRO A 46 20.68 -24.68 -37.43
C PRO A 46 20.67 -23.91 -36.13
N GLY A 47 19.82 -22.92 -35.98
CA GLY A 47 19.67 -22.24 -34.67
C GLY A 47 19.38 -20.73 -34.83
N GLY A 48 18.34 -20.37 -35.58
CA GLY A 48 17.82 -18.99 -35.52
C GLY A 48 17.19 -18.73 -34.14
N PRO A 49 17.32 -17.50 -33.59
CA PRO A 49 16.75 -17.19 -32.28
C PRO A 49 15.23 -17.35 -32.31
N ARG A 50 14.71 -18.26 -31.53
CA ARG A 50 13.28 -18.34 -31.21
C ARG A 50 12.94 -17.07 -30.43
N PHE A 51 12.38 -16.08 -31.10
CA PHE A 51 11.73 -14.95 -30.43
C PHE A 51 10.60 -15.51 -29.55
N ARG A 52 10.87 -15.66 -28.26
CA ARG A 52 9.82 -15.81 -27.27
C ARG A 52 9.04 -14.51 -27.26
N LEU A 53 7.86 -14.51 -27.86
CA LEU A 53 6.89 -13.43 -27.70
C LEU A 53 6.65 -13.23 -26.20
N GLY A 54 7.07 -12.08 -25.68
CA GLY A 54 6.86 -11.75 -24.29
C GLY A 54 5.35 -11.70 -23.94
N PRO A 55 5.00 -11.72 -22.65
CA PRO A 55 3.59 -11.79 -22.19
C PRO A 55 2.67 -10.75 -22.82
N LYS A 56 3.19 -9.65 -23.35
CA LYS A 56 2.42 -8.61 -24.05
C LYS A 56 1.80 -9.07 -25.38
N ALA A 57 2.45 -9.97 -26.10
CA ALA A 57 1.93 -10.48 -27.38
C ALA A 57 0.82 -11.54 -27.21
N LEU A 58 0.85 -12.29 -26.11
CA LEU A 58 -0.22 -13.25 -25.77
C LEU A 58 -1.54 -12.55 -25.45
N VAL A 59 -1.46 -11.40 -24.74
CA VAL A 59 -2.66 -10.62 -24.40
C VAL A 59 -3.33 -10.05 -25.66
N PHE A 60 -2.55 -9.58 -26.63
CA PHE A 60 -3.11 -9.06 -27.90
C PHE A 60 -3.81 -10.13 -28.76
N ARG A 61 -3.35 -11.38 -28.70
CA ARG A 61 -3.99 -12.48 -29.42
C ARG A 61 -5.30 -12.93 -28.75
N ALA A 62 -5.37 -12.89 -27.42
CA ALA A 62 -6.59 -13.20 -26.68
C ALA A 62 -7.72 -12.18 -26.96
N PHE A 63 -7.38 -10.91 -27.25
CA PHE A 63 -8.35 -9.88 -27.60
C PHE A 63 -9.08 -10.10 -28.93
N LYS A 64 -8.44 -10.78 -29.88
CA LYS A 64 -9.04 -11.02 -31.21
C LYS A 64 -10.02 -12.19 -31.24
N THR A 65 -9.98 -13.07 -30.25
CA THR A 65 -10.75 -14.32 -30.23
C THR A 65 -11.98 -14.30 -29.33
N TYR A 66 -12.13 -13.27 -28.46
CA TYR A 66 -13.28 -13.17 -27.57
C TYR A 66 -14.04 -11.87 -27.81
N ASN A 67 -15.22 -12.00 -28.39
CA ASN A 67 -16.19 -10.90 -28.55
C ASN A 67 -16.90 -10.67 -27.21
N ILE A 68 -16.15 -10.17 -26.20
CA ILE A 68 -16.69 -9.88 -24.87
C ILE A 68 -17.08 -8.41 -24.85
N SER A 69 -18.38 -8.16 -24.77
CA SER A 69 -18.90 -6.84 -24.39
C SER A 69 -18.43 -6.49 -22.99
N MET A 70 -17.23 -5.90 -22.90
CA MET A 70 -16.59 -5.55 -21.64
C MET A 70 -17.22 -4.30 -21.06
N LYS A 71 -17.89 -4.42 -19.89
CA LYS A 71 -18.33 -3.28 -19.09
C LYS A 71 -17.12 -2.39 -18.74
N LYS A 72 -17.32 -1.08 -18.71
CA LYS A 72 -16.32 0.00 -18.59
C LYS A 72 -15.20 -0.19 -17.54
N TYR A 73 -15.45 -1.01 -16.52
CA TYR A 73 -14.50 -1.28 -15.41
C TYR A 73 -13.43 -2.33 -15.73
N THR A 74 -13.68 -3.22 -16.66
CA THR A 74 -12.75 -4.30 -17.05
C THR A 74 -11.51 -3.75 -17.77
N LEU A 75 -11.68 -2.68 -18.55
CA LEU A 75 -10.57 -2.02 -19.25
C LEU A 75 -9.66 -1.27 -18.28
N LEU A 76 -10.22 -0.65 -17.23
CA LEU A 76 -9.44 0.04 -16.20
C LEU A 76 -8.62 -0.97 -15.37
N ALA A 77 -9.21 -2.11 -15.00
CA ALA A 77 -8.52 -3.18 -14.30
C ALA A 77 -7.40 -3.80 -15.15
N LEU A 78 -7.62 -3.97 -16.46
CA LEU A 78 -6.60 -4.47 -17.38
C LEU A 78 -5.45 -3.48 -17.56
N PHE A 79 -5.74 -2.19 -17.56
CA PHE A 79 -4.73 -1.13 -17.63
C PHE A 79 -3.85 -1.07 -16.37
N LEU A 80 -4.46 -1.21 -15.19
CA LEU A 80 -3.75 -1.30 -13.92
C LEU A 80 -2.87 -2.57 -13.84
N LEU A 81 -3.31 -3.66 -14.49
CA LEU A 81 -2.53 -4.90 -14.61
C LEU A 81 -1.28 -4.76 -15.48
N LEU A 82 -1.27 -3.85 -16.44
CA LEU A 82 -0.16 -3.65 -17.40
C LEU A 82 0.82 -2.55 -16.96
N ALA A 83 0.40 -1.65 -16.07
CA ALA A 83 1.20 -0.50 -15.61
C ALA A 83 2.15 -0.80 -14.45
N GLY A 84 2.32 -2.08 -14.05
CA GLY A 84 3.12 -2.49 -12.91
C GLY A 84 4.60 -2.13 -13.03
N GLY A 85 4.96 -0.95 -12.56
CA GLY A 85 6.28 -0.65 -12.07
C GLY A 85 6.53 -1.35 -10.74
N LEU A 86 7.79 -1.59 -10.38
CA LEU A 86 8.23 -2.12 -9.08
C LEU A 86 7.95 -1.09 -7.97
N ASN A 87 6.68 -0.93 -7.60
CA ASN A 87 6.31 -0.07 -6.48
C ASN A 87 6.51 -0.83 -5.17
N ALA A 88 7.01 -0.14 -4.15
CA ALA A 88 7.10 -0.68 -2.80
C ALA A 88 5.69 -1.12 -2.34
N THR A 89 5.60 -2.31 -1.72
CA THR A 89 4.33 -2.79 -1.17
C THR A 89 3.88 -1.85 -0.06
N THR A 90 2.73 -1.22 -0.22
CA THR A 90 2.08 -0.39 0.80
C THR A 90 0.90 -1.15 1.40
N LEU A 91 0.61 -0.90 2.68
CA LEU A 91 -0.46 -1.52 3.44
C LEU A 91 -1.38 -0.44 4.01
N ASN A 92 -2.67 -0.71 4.08
CA ASN A 92 -3.62 0.11 4.81
C ASN A 92 -3.92 -0.56 6.15
N VAL A 93 -3.52 0.12 7.23
CA VAL A 93 -3.60 -0.38 8.60
C VAL A 93 -4.66 0.41 9.37
N LEU A 94 -5.65 -0.27 9.93
CA LEU A 94 -6.66 0.34 10.79
C LEU A 94 -6.05 0.63 12.15
N VAL A 95 -5.85 1.91 12.46
CA VAL A 95 -5.17 2.41 13.67
C VAL A 95 -6.12 3.00 14.71
N GLY A 96 -7.35 3.32 14.33
CA GLY A 96 -8.37 3.84 15.23
C GLY A 96 -9.77 3.42 14.79
N ARG A 97 -10.63 3.02 15.77
CA ARG A 97 -11.99 2.57 15.49
C ARG A 97 -12.91 2.78 16.69
N GLY A 98 -14.20 3.00 16.40
CA GLY A 98 -15.30 2.95 17.40
C GLY A 98 -15.49 4.22 18.21
N GLN A 99 -14.63 5.23 18.06
CA GLN A 99 -14.83 6.54 18.67
C GLN A 99 -15.78 7.36 17.81
N ARG A 100 -16.77 8.02 18.43
CA ARG A 100 -17.61 8.99 17.72
C ARG A 100 -16.79 10.17 17.19
N ILE A 101 -15.79 10.58 17.98
CA ILE A 101 -14.90 11.72 17.69
C ILE A 101 -13.46 11.24 17.71
N ALA A 102 -12.68 11.64 16.71
CA ALA A 102 -11.23 11.51 16.69
C ALA A 102 -10.59 12.90 16.52
N GLU A 103 -9.59 13.19 17.36
CA GLU A 103 -8.79 14.42 17.24
C GLU A 103 -7.36 14.07 16.85
N LEU A 104 -6.88 14.79 15.82
CA LEU A 104 -5.54 14.62 15.28
C LEU A 104 -4.75 15.92 15.49
N SER A 105 -3.50 15.77 15.93
CA SER A 105 -2.53 16.85 16.02
C SER A 105 -1.41 16.61 15.01
N PHE A 106 -0.69 17.66 14.62
CA PHE A 106 0.26 17.60 13.53
C PHE A 106 1.59 18.25 13.92
N SER A 107 2.68 17.76 13.36
CA SER A 107 4.02 18.36 13.52
C SER A 107 4.45 19.20 12.30
N ALA A 108 3.63 19.26 11.27
CA ALA A 108 3.88 20.04 10.06
C ALA A 108 2.55 20.46 9.43
N PRO A 109 2.52 21.47 8.55
CA PRO A 109 1.32 21.86 7.81
C PRO A 109 0.72 20.69 7.01
N TYR A 110 -0.58 20.65 6.95
CA TYR A 110 -1.35 19.58 6.34
C TYR A 110 -2.50 20.11 5.48
N ALA A 111 -3.16 19.24 4.75
CA ALA A 111 -4.39 19.52 4.04
C ALA A 111 -5.38 18.37 4.22
N VAL A 112 -6.67 18.69 4.11
CA VAL A 112 -7.77 17.72 4.13
C VAL A 112 -8.34 17.62 2.72
N ALA A 113 -8.55 16.38 2.24
CA ALA A 113 -9.09 16.15 0.91
C ALA A 113 -10.29 15.21 0.94
N ASN A 114 -11.29 15.48 0.10
CA ASN A 114 -12.45 14.63 -0.13
C ASN A 114 -12.97 14.85 -1.54
N ALA A 115 -13.22 13.77 -2.28
CA ALA A 115 -13.85 13.78 -3.60
C ALA A 115 -13.24 14.79 -4.61
N GLY A 116 -11.91 15.02 -4.53
CA GLY A 116 -11.18 15.93 -5.44
C GLY A 116 -11.16 17.39 -4.97
N GLU A 117 -11.80 17.71 -3.86
CA GLU A 117 -11.69 19.02 -3.19
C GLU A 117 -10.63 18.96 -2.09
N VAL A 118 -9.88 20.04 -1.91
CA VAL A 118 -8.82 20.13 -0.91
C VAL A 118 -8.95 21.44 -0.12
N TYR A 119 -8.88 21.27 1.20
CA TYR A 119 -8.86 22.35 2.18
C TYR A 119 -7.47 22.47 2.77
N GLY A 120 -6.81 23.57 2.53
CA GLY A 120 -5.47 23.80 3.04
C GLY A 120 -4.67 24.81 2.21
N PRO A 121 -3.37 24.97 2.55
CA PRO A 121 -2.66 24.36 3.67
C PRO A 121 -3.14 24.87 5.03
N ILE A 122 -3.17 23.97 6.02
CA ILE A 122 -3.55 24.23 7.41
C ILE A 122 -2.29 24.19 8.27
N ALA A 123 -2.11 25.16 9.15
CA ALA A 123 -0.95 25.21 10.04
C ALA A 123 -0.95 24.05 11.05
N ALA A 124 0.23 23.58 11.43
CA ALA A 124 0.40 22.40 12.29
C ALA A 124 -0.27 22.54 13.67
N GLU A 125 -0.27 23.75 14.22
CA GLU A 125 -0.85 24.07 15.54
C GLU A 125 -2.39 23.98 15.55
N ASN A 126 -3.04 23.90 14.40
CA ASN A 126 -4.49 23.81 14.29
C ASN A 126 -4.93 22.33 14.16
N ASN A 127 -5.44 21.79 15.25
CA ASN A 127 -5.86 20.39 15.33
C ASN A 127 -7.08 20.10 14.44
N LEU A 128 -7.16 18.89 13.93
CA LEU A 128 -8.29 18.39 13.16
C LEU A 128 -9.20 17.54 14.04
N LYS A 129 -10.50 17.85 14.02
CA LYS A 129 -11.55 17.05 14.65
C LYS A 129 -12.36 16.36 13.56
N LEU A 130 -12.49 15.07 13.68
CA LEU A 130 -13.34 14.22 12.85
C LEU A 130 -14.46 13.68 13.73
N GLU A 131 -15.72 13.88 13.34
CA GLU A 131 -16.88 13.40 14.07
C GLU A 131 -17.78 12.60 13.15
N ASN A 132 -18.07 11.35 13.53
CA ASN A 132 -19.02 10.53 12.80
C ASN A 132 -20.45 10.97 13.15
N THR A 133 -21.13 11.59 12.20
CA THR A 133 -22.50 12.14 12.37
C THR A 133 -23.58 11.21 11.84
N ALA A 134 -23.24 10.33 10.89
CA ALA A 134 -24.12 9.32 10.34
C ALA A 134 -23.27 8.23 9.63
N PRO A 135 -23.82 7.08 9.27
CA PRO A 135 -23.14 6.12 8.42
C PRO A 135 -22.57 6.79 7.15
N ASP A 136 -21.28 6.52 6.88
CA ASP A 136 -20.54 7.07 5.75
C ASP A 136 -20.42 8.61 5.72
N ARG A 137 -20.62 9.29 6.87
CA ARG A 137 -20.50 10.76 6.97
C ARG A 137 -19.61 11.19 8.12
N LEU A 138 -18.68 12.10 7.83
CA LEU A 138 -17.79 12.73 8.79
C LEU A 138 -17.98 14.25 8.76
N LEU A 139 -18.33 14.85 9.89
CA LEU A 139 -18.16 16.28 10.13
C LEU A 139 -16.69 16.55 10.41
N VAL A 140 -16.08 17.36 9.59
CA VAL A 140 -14.66 17.73 9.67
C VAL A 140 -14.54 19.16 10.13
N SER A 141 -13.81 19.40 11.21
CA SER A 141 -13.60 20.72 11.78
C SER A 141 -12.14 20.94 12.14
N VAL A 142 -11.67 22.16 12.01
CA VAL A 142 -10.32 22.60 12.38
C VAL A 142 -10.42 23.48 13.62
N ARG A 143 -9.65 23.15 14.66
CA ARG A 143 -9.53 23.98 15.85
C ARG A 143 -8.50 25.06 15.60
N ASP A 144 -8.91 26.31 15.70
CA ASP A 144 -8.01 27.45 15.66
C ASP A 144 -7.21 27.52 16.97
N SER A 145 -5.89 27.43 16.88
CA SER A 145 -4.99 27.42 18.05
C SER A 145 -5.01 28.73 18.84
N LYS A 146 -5.30 29.87 18.18
CA LYS A 146 -5.34 31.20 18.79
C LYS A 146 -6.63 31.45 19.56
N THR A 147 -7.76 31.05 18.97
CA THR A 147 -9.08 31.32 19.56
C THR A 147 -9.66 30.12 20.31
N GLY A 148 -9.08 28.93 20.14
CA GLY A 148 -9.60 27.67 20.66
C GLY A 148 -10.92 27.20 20.03
N LYS A 149 -11.48 27.98 19.11
CA LYS A 149 -12.78 27.70 18.46
C LYS A 149 -12.64 26.73 17.29
N TYR A 150 -13.63 25.89 17.08
CA TYR A 150 -13.70 25.01 15.92
C TYR A 150 -14.38 25.73 14.76
N LYS A 151 -13.78 25.63 13.58
CA LYS A 151 -14.37 25.97 12.30
C LYS A 151 -14.66 24.72 11.52
N SER A 152 -15.92 24.50 11.15
CA SER A 152 -16.32 23.40 10.26
C SER A 152 -15.80 23.64 8.84
N LEU A 153 -15.20 22.60 8.25
CA LEU A 153 -14.90 22.53 6.82
C LEU A 153 -16.07 21.96 6.01
N GLY A 154 -16.95 21.18 6.68
CA GLY A 154 -18.12 20.56 6.09
C GLY A 154 -18.39 19.17 6.60
N THR A 155 -19.49 18.57 6.15
CA THR A 155 -19.81 17.15 6.34
C THR A 155 -19.51 16.41 5.05
N PHE A 156 -18.53 15.51 5.13
CA PHE A 156 -18.01 14.77 3.99
C PHE A 156 -18.58 13.35 3.96
N LYS A 157 -18.88 12.87 2.75
CA LYS A 157 -19.29 11.48 2.51
C LYS A 157 -18.09 10.66 2.05
N GLY A 158 -18.01 9.43 2.53
CA GLY A 158 -16.96 8.49 2.14
C GLY A 158 -15.61 8.78 2.78
N ARG A 159 -14.56 8.65 1.99
CA ARG A 159 -13.17 8.79 2.39
C ARG A 159 -12.76 10.24 2.57
N VAL A 160 -12.18 10.57 3.71
CA VAL A 160 -11.53 11.86 4.00
C VAL A 160 -10.04 11.61 4.17
N ASP A 161 -9.21 12.25 3.36
CA ASP A 161 -7.75 12.09 3.40
C ASP A 161 -7.10 13.25 4.13
N VAL A 162 -6.11 12.92 4.96
CA VAL A 162 -5.25 13.89 5.65
C VAL A 162 -3.84 13.72 5.11
N VAL A 163 -3.34 14.75 4.43
CA VAL A 163 -2.11 14.67 3.65
C VAL A 163 -1.13 15.79 4.01
N ARG A 164 0.17 15.47 3.99
CA ARG A 164 1.27 16.40 4.32
C ARG A 164 1.68 17.29 3.15
N ARG A 165 1.50 16.84 1.92
CA ARG A 165 1.87 17.59 0.70
C ARG A 165 0.80 17.42 -0.34
N VAL A 166 0.52 18.48 -1.05
CA VAL A 166 -0.37 18.44 -2.22
C VAL A 166 0.31 19.22 -3.34
N ALA A 167 0.47 18.63 -4.51
CA ALA A 167 1.04 19.32 -5.66
C ALA A 167 0.19 20.55 -6.01
N GLY A 168 0.85 21.70 -6.20
CA GLY A 168 0.17 22.96 -6.47
C GLY A 168 -0.33 23.73 -5.22
N LEU A 169 -0.12 23.19 -4.00
CA LEU A 169 -0.30 23.94 -2.76
C LEU A 169 1.06 24.29 -2.14
N ASN A 170 1.27 25.58 -1.85
CA ASN A 170 2.43 26.01 -1.09
C ASN A 170 2.21 25.71 0.41
N MET A 171 2.72 24.57 0.87
CA MET A 171 2.58 24.14 2.26
C MET A 171 3.40 24.98 3.25
N ALA A 172 4.36 25.76 2.78
CA ALA A 172 5.14 26.66 3.62
C ALA A 172 4.36 27.91 4.06
N SER A 173 3.23 28.21 3.41
CA SER A 173 2.38 29.37 3.71
C SER A 173 0.96 28.91 4.11
N PRO A 174 0.79 28.36 5.33
CA PRO A 174 -0.52 27.92 5.78
C PRO A 174 -1.49 29.09 5.93
N ARG A 175 -2.76 28.79 5.66
CA ARG A 175 -3.81 29.80 5.73
C ARG A 175 -4.40 29.88 7.14
N PRO A 176 -4.84 31.08 7.56
CA PRO A 176 -5.69 31.23 8.75
C PRO A 176 -6.94 30.34 8.63
N VAL A 177 -7.37 29.77 9.75
CA VAL A 177 -8.55 28.87 9.79
C VAL A 177 -9.79 29.55 9.21
N SER A 178 -9.93 30.88 9.42
CA SER A 178 -11.02 31.68 8.87
C SER A 178 -11.09 31.71 7.35
N GLN A 179 -9.95 31.55 6.67
CA GLN A 179 -9.83 31.64 5.20
C GLN A 179 -9.79 30.27 4.50
N LEU A 180 -9.96 29.16 5.24
CA LEU A 180 -9.96 27.82 4.65
C LEU A 180 -11.23 27.65 3.79
N LYS A 181 -11.01 27.46 2.47
CA LYS A 181 -12.05 27.17 1.48
C LYS A 181 -11.62 25.98 0.65
N ALA A 182 -12.59 25.24 0.12
CA ALA A 182 -12.32 24.15 -0.82
C ALA A 182 -11.68 24.69 -2.11
N ARG A 183 -10.72 23.94 -2.63
CA ARG A 183 -10.12 24.13 -3.96
C ARG A 183 -10.21 22.82 -4.71
N LYS A 184 -10.62 22.88 -5.97
CA LYS A 184 -10.54 21.70 -6.84
C LYS A 184 -9.10 21.54 -7.30
N ILE A 185 -8.49 20.41 -6.98
CA ILE A 185 -7.22 19.97 -7.53
C ILE A 185 -7.40 18.60 -8.18
N GLY A 186 -6.62 18.37 -9.26
CA GLY A 186 -6.75 17.12 -10.00
C GLY A 186 -6.32 15.91 -9.15
N GLU A 187 -6.92 14.75 -9.40
CA GLU A 187 -6.59 13.48 -8.73
C GLU A 187 -5.09 13.13 -8.77
N ARG A 188 -4.37 13.55 -9.82
CA ARG A 188 -2.91 13.34 -9.93
C ARG A 188 -2.15 14.05 -8.82
N ALA A 189 -2.58 15.27 -8.45
CA ALA A 189 -1.95 16.03 -7.37
C ALA A 189 -2.18 15.36 -6.00
N LEU A 190 -3.37 14.76 -5.78
CA LEU A 190 -3.67 13.99 -4.58
C LEU A 190 -2.88 12.69 -4.51
N ARG A 191 -2.73 11.95 -5.61
CA ARG A 191 -1.90 10.72 -5.66
C ARG A 191 -0.45 11.00 -5.37
N LEU A 192 0.13 12.08 -5.91
CA LEU A 192 1.51 12.49 -5.61
C LEU A 192 1.70 12.87 -4.13
N ALA A 193 0.64 13.33 -3.47
CA ALA A 193 0.66 13.58 -2.03
C ALA A 193 0.77 12.28 -1.21
N GLU A 194 0.15 11.21 -1.65
CA GLU A 194 0.24 9.88 -1.02
C GLU A 194 1.64 9.26 -1.17
N GLU A 195 2.32 9.50 -2.30
CA GLU A 195 3.65 8.96 -2.60
C GLU A 195 4.80 9.70 -1.90
N SER A 196 4.60 10.97 -1.49
CA SER A 196 5.69 11.87 -1.08
C SER A 196 6.03 11.83 0.42
N VAL A 197 5.39 10.99 1.22
CA VAL A 197 5.64 10.92 2.67
C VAL A 197 6.91 10.11 2.96
N ARG A 198 8.07 10.72 2.74
CA ARG A 198 9.35 10.23 3.24
C ARG A 198 9.74 11.01 4.50
N GLY A 199 9.75 10.29 5.62
CA GLY A 199 10.44 10.69 6.85
C GLY A 199 9.71 11.71 7.73
N GLY A 200 9.66 11.41 9.01
CA GLY A 200 9.27 12.27 10.10
C GLY A 200 7.89 12.00 10.67
N ARG A 201 7.80 12.14 11.97
CA ARG A 201 6.57 12.07 12.75
C ARG A 201 5.63 13.15 12.23
N PHE A 202 4.41 12.80 11.89
CA PHE A 202 3.52 13.75 11.23
C PHE A 202 2.19 13.91 11.93
N ILE A 203 1.50 12.81 12.22
CA ILE A 203 0.17 12.81 12.83
C ILE A 203 0.26 12.23 14.23
N THR A 204 -0.36 12.88 15.18
CA THR A 204 -0.54 12.35 16.53
C THR A 204 -2.01 12.09 16.78
N TYR A 205 -2.34 10.90 17.23
CA TYR A 205 -3.69 10.48 17.58
C TYR A 205 -3.73 9.93 19.00
N LYS A 206 -4.67 10.40 19.82
CA LYS A 206 -4.93 9.84 21.15
C LYS A 206 -5.74 8.57 21.01
N HIS A 207 -5.06 7.43 21.08
CA HIS A 207 -5.70 6.13 20.95
C HIS A 207 -6.41 5.75 22.25
N PRO A 208 -7.72 5.41 22.23
CA PRO A 208 -8.50 5.12 23.44
C PRO A 208 -7.98 3.91 24.22
N GLY A 209 -7.45 2.90 23.51
CA GLY A 209 -6.98 1.64 24.11
C GLY A 209 -5.54 1.64 24.64
N TYR A 210 -4.74 2.66 24.34
CA TYR A 210 -3.31 2.70 24.73
C TYR A 210 -2.96 3.78 25.74
N GLY A 211 -3.92 4.52 26.25
CA GLY A 211 -3.75 5.51 27.31
C GLY A 211 -2.84 6.70 26.96
N GLY A 212 -2.48 6.89 25.68
CA GLY A 212 -1.56 7.95 25.27
C GLY A 212 -1.75 8.38 23.82
N LYS A 213 -0.99 9.40 23.43
CA LYS A 213 -0.91 9.88 22.07
C LYS A 213 0.12 9.06 21.29
N ILE A 214 -0.30 8.46 20.18
CA ILE A 214 0.58 7.70 19.28
C ILE A 214 0.92 8.55 18.07
N VAL A 215 2.17 8.50 17.64
CA VAL A 215 2.69 9.26 16.50
C VAL A 215 2.76 8.36 15.27
N TYR A 216 2.22 8.85 14.17
CA TYR A 216 2.20 8.18 12.87
C TYR A 216 2.94 9.01 11.82
N GLU A 217 3.40 8.37 10.78
CA GLU A 217 4.24 9.00 9.77
C GLU A 217 3.62 8.94 8.37
N GLY A 218 2.69 8.01 8.13
CA GLY A 218 2.00 7.84 6.87
C GLY A 218 0.85 8.82 6.64
N PRO A 219 0.35 8.92 5.42
CA PRO A 219 -0.92 9.57 5.16
C PRO A 219 -2.06 8.81 5.85
N PHE A 220 -3.07 9.56 6.28
CA PHE A 220 -4.26 9.02 6.92
C PHE A 220 -5.47 9.14 6.02
N SER A 221 -6.30 8.12 6.05
CA SER A 221 -7.68 8.18 5.55
C SER A 221 -8.64 7.94 6.70
N ALA A 222 -9.73 8.72 6.75
CA ALA A 222 -10.78 8.57 7.74
C ALA A 222 -12.09 8.19 7.06
N TYR A 223 -12.88 7.36 7.74
CA TYR A 223 -14.19 6.89 7.29
C TYR A 223 -15.21 6.97 8.43
N GLY A 224 -16.45 7.38 8.11
CA GLY A 224 -17.58 7.27 9.03
C GLY A 224 -18.22 5.90 8.92
N LYS A 225 -18.16 5.11 10.00
CA LYS A 225 -18.80 3.79 10.10
C LYS A 225 -19.62 3.72 11.38
N GLN A 226 -19.36 2.77 12.25
CA GLN A 226 -19.82 2.75 13.64
C GLN A 226 -18.85 3.55 14.51
N GLY A 227 -18.72 4.86 14.22
CA GLY A 227 -17.69 5.74 14.72
C GLY A 227 -16.69 6.13 13.61
N VAL A 228 -15.63 6.83 14.00
CA VAL A 228 -14.53 7.20 13.10
C VAL A 228 -13.59 6.01 12.98
N GLU A 229 -13.34 5.56 11.75
CA GLU A 229 -12.25 4.65 11.41
C GLU A 229 -11.08 5.45 10.86
N LEU A 230 -9.90 5.29 11.46
CA LEU A 230 -8.65 5.90 11.00
C LEU A 230 -7.75 4.83 10.41
N VAL A 231 -7.30 5.05 9.20
CA VAL A 231 -6.47 4.12 8.43
C VAL A 231 -5.18 4.83 8.04
N GLU A 232 -4.04 4.26 8.44
CA GLU A 232 -2.71 4.68 7.97
C GLU A 232 -2.31 3.88 6.74
N THR A 233 -1.82 4.57 5.71
CA THR A 233 -1.14 3.94 4.58
C THR A 233 0.36 3.91 4.85
N VAL A 234 0.96 2.72 4.93
CA VAL A 234 2.36 2.53 5.34
C VAL A 234 3.09 1.55 4.42
N GLU A 235 4.37 1.81 4.15
CA GLU A 235 5.24 0.86 3.44
C GLU A 235 5.45 -0.41 4.28
N LEU A 236 5.44 -1.59 3.63
CA LEU A 236 5.57 -2.89 4.30
C LEU A 236 6.80 -2.98 5.22
N GLU A 237 7.97 -2.52 4.78
CA GLU A 237 9.19 -2.62 5.59
C GLU A 237 9.13 -1.73 6.84
N ARG A 238 8.46 -0.59 6.72
CA ARG A 238 8.19 0.29 7.83
C ARG A 238 7.18 -0.32 8.80
N TYR A 239 6.11 -0.92 8.28
CA TYR A 239 5.15 -1.68 9.08
C TYR A 239 5.87 -2.79 9.87
N VAL A 240 6.69 -3.60 9.21
CA VAL A 240 7.47 -4.67 9.86
C VAL A 240 8.40 -4.13 10.94
N THR A 241 9.07 -2.99 10.70
CA THR A 241 9.95 -2.36 11.70
C THR A 241 9.18 -2.01 12.98
N GLN A 242 7.99 -1.42 12.83
CA GLN A 242 7.16 -1.06 13.99
C GLN A 242 6.62 -2.28 14.72
N VAL A 243 6.21 -3.33 13.99
CA VAL A 243 5.76 -4.58 14.57
C VAL A 243 6.88 -5.26 15.35
N VAL A 244 8.08 -5.40 14.78
CA VAL A 244 9.22 -6.05 15.46
C VAL A 244 9.62 -5.26 16.71
N ALA A 245 9.61 -3.93 16.65
CA ALA A 245 9.88 -3.09 17.81
C ALA A 245 8.83 -3.27 18.92
N CYS A 246 7.57 -3.48 18.56
CA CYS A 246 6.50 -3.76 19.52
C CYS A 246 6.58 -5.16 20.12
N GLU A 247 6.74 -6.16 19.27
CA GLU A 247 6.58 -7.56 19.65
C GLU A 247 7.81 -8.12 20.37
N LEU A 248 9.01 -7.72 19.96
CA LEU A 248 10.24 -8.31 20.49
C LEU A 248 11.14 -7.28 21.21
N GLY A 249 11.07 -6.00 20.83
CA GLY A 249 11.92 -4.93 21.39
C GLY A 249 13.35 -4.92 20.80
N GLY A 250 14.19 -4.02 21.33
CA GLY A 250 15.50 -3.71 20.74
C GLY A 250 16.71 -4.41 21.37
N GLU A 251 16.59 -4.98 22.57
CA GLU A 251 17.68 -5.60 23.32
C GLU A 251 17.80 -7.10 23.08
N LYS A 252 17.57 -7.54 21.85
CA LYS A 252 17.58 -8.96 21.48
C LYS A 252 18.71 -9.28 20.52
N ALA A 253 19.09 -10.56 20.47
CA ALA A 253 20.07 -11.01 19.50
C ALA A 253 19.62 -10.68 18.08
N ILE A 254 20.55 -10.18 17.25
CA ILE A 254 20.26 -9.75 15.87
C ILE A 254 19.60 -10.85 15.03
N GLU A 255 19.97 -12.10 15.24
CA GLU A 255 19.38 -13.25 14.53
C GLU A 255 17.94 -13.53 14.97
N ALA A 256 17.59 -13.26 16.24
CA ALA A 256 16.21 -13.31 16.72
C ALA A 256 15.36 -12.20 16.07
N LEU A 257 15.88 -10.97 15.99
CA LEU A 257 15.20 -9.84 15.33
C LEU A 257 15.04 -10.09 13.83
N LYS A 258 16.02 -10.71 13.14
CA LYS A 258 15.90 -11.14 11.74
C LYS A 258 14.80 -12.19 11.56
N ALA A 259 14.76 -13.20 12.43
CA ALA A 259 13.72 -14.22 12.41
C ALA A 259 12.33 -13.59 12.58
N GLN A 260 12.16 -12.72 13.59
CA GLN A 260 10.92 -12.01 13.84
C GLN A 260 10.51 -11.13 12.65
N SER A 261 11.47 -10.48 11.97
CA SER A 261 11.19 -9.66 10.79
C SER A 261 10.60 -10.48 9.63
N VAL A 262 11.14 -11.67 9.40
CA VAL A 262 10.61 -12.59 8.38
C VAL A 262 9.23 -13.11 8.77
N LEU A 263 9.02 -13.46 10.04
CA LEU A 263 7.72 -13.92 10.57
C LEU A 263 6.65 -12.82 10.42
N ALA A 264 6.93 -11.63 10.91
CA ALA A 264 5.99 -10.50 10.87
C ALA A 264 5.58 -10.16 9.42
N ARG A 265 6.55 -10.14 8.50
CA ARG A 265 6.29 -9.88 7.08
C ARG A 265 5.46 -10.99 6.44
N SER A 266 5.76 -12.25 6.77
CA SER A 266 5.03 -13.42 6.27
C SER A 266 3.57 -13.42 6.73
N TYR A 267 3.34 -13.17 8.02
CA TYR A 267 2.01 -13.04 8.60
C TYR A 267 1.20 -11.93 7.94
N ALA A 268 1.77 -10.71 7.86
CA ALA A 268 1.11 -9.57 7.25
C ALA A 268 0.65 -9.87 5.82
N LEU A 269 1.57 -10.39 4.98
CA LEU A 269 1.27 -10.67 3.57
C LEU A 269 0.29 -11.84 3.40
N ALA A 270 0.37 -12.87 4.25
CA ALA A 270 -0.59 -13.97 4.26
C ALA A 270 -2.00 -13.48 4.63
N THR A 271 -2.10 -12.64 5.66
CA THR A 271 -3.37 -12.04 6.11
C THR A 271 -3.97 -11.15 5.03
N VAL A 272 -3.17 -10.27 4.42
CA VAL A 272 -3.61 -9.43 3.30
C VAL A 272 -4.14 -10.29 2.16
N LYS A 273 -3.38 -11.31 1.75
CA LYS A 273 -3.79 -12.21 0.65
C LYS A 273 -5.09 -12.94 0.98
N SER A 274 -5.22 -13.48 2.19
CA SER A 274 -6.45 -14.16 2.65
C SER A 274 -7.68 -13.24 2.61
N ARG A 275 -7.53 -11.98 3.06
CA ARG A 275 -8.61 -10.98 3.04
C ARG A 275 -9.00 -10.57 1.63
N LEU A 276 -8.05 -10.44 0.72
CA LEU A 276 -8.32 -10.17 -0.69
C LEU A 276 -9.01 -11.34 -1.38
N ASP A 277 -8.60 -12.57 -1.06
CA ASP A 277 -9.26 -13.79 -1.58
C ASP A 277 -10.70 -13.90 -1.03
N SER A 278 -10.92 -13.58 0.26
CA SER A 278 -12.25 -13.50 0.86
C SER A 278 -13.12 -12.45 0.15
N LEU A 279 -12.60 -11.25 -0.10
CA LEU A 279 -13.31 -10.20 -0.84
C LEU A 279 -13.71 -10.69 -2.24
N ALA A 280 -12.81 -11.32 -2.99
CA ALA A 280 -13.06 -11.89 -4.31
C ALA A 280 -14.16 -12.97 -4.30
N ASN A 281 -14.41 -13.59 -3.13
CA ASN A 281 -15.45 -14.60 -2.93
C ASN A 281 -16.75 -14.05 -2.31
N GLY A 282 -16.91 -12.71 -2.24
CA GLY A 282 -18.11 -12.07 -1.70
C GLY A 282 -18.14 -11.97 -0.18
N GLY A 283 -17.00 -12.20 0.47
CA GLY A 283 -16.81 -12.00 1.90
C GLY A 283 -16.74 -10.52 2.32
N PRO A 284 -16.37 -10.25 3.58
CA PRO A 284 -16.33 -8.90 4.12
C PRO A 284 -15.53 -7.93 3.27
N ASN A 285 -15.96 -6.66 3.28
CA ASN A 285 -15.31 -5.60 2.52
C ASN A 285 -14.01 -5.14 3.20
N TRP A 286 -12.87 -5.52 2.62
CA TRP A 286 -11.52 -5.16 3.03
C TRP A 286 -10.89 -4.02 2.19
N HIS A 287 -11.71 -3.21 1.50
CA HIS A 287 -11.20 -2.15 0.63
C HIS A 287 -10.52 -1.01 1.39
N HIS A 288 -11.04 -0.67 2.59
CA HIS A 288 -10.54 0.47 3.33
C HIS A 288 -9.21 0.16 4.02
N PHE A 289 -9.09 -1.03 4.60
CA PHE A 289 -7.87 -1.48 5.27
C PHE A 289 -7.71 -3.00 5.16
N GLN A 290 -6.49 -3.48 5.34
CA GLN A 290 -6.15 -4.90 5.25
C GLN A 290 -5.61 -5.48 6.57
N LEU A 291 -5.17 -4.63 7.50
CA LEU A 291 -4.61 -5.06 8.78
C LEU A 291 -5.15 -4.21 9.93
N PHE A 292 -5.27 -4.81 11.10
CA PHE A 292 -5.51 -4.12 12.36
C PHE A 292 -4.18 -3.79 13.04
N ALA A 293 -4.06 -2.62 13.64
CA ALA A 293 -2.89 -2.20 14.42
C ALA A 293 -2.85 -2.80 15.83
N THR A 294 -3.69 -3.78 16.12
CA THR A 294 -3.86 -4.40 17.44
C THR A 294 -3.45 -5.87 17.40
N PRO A 295 -3.31 -6.57 18.55
CA PRO A 295 -3.05 -8.02 18.61
C PRO A 295 -4.06 -8.90 17.87
N LYS A 296 -5.16 -8.33 17.36
CA LYS A 296 -6.06 -9.04 16.44
C LYS A 296 -5.31 -9.50 15.18
N ASP A 297 -4.32 -8.74 14.72
CA ASP A 297 -3.36 -9.13 13.69
C ASP A 297 -1.95 -9.09 14.28
N GLN A 298 -1.38 -7.89 14.47
CA GLN A 298 -0.04 -7.70 15.03
C GLN A 298 0.00 -6.39 15.81
N ALA A 299 0.68 -6.35 16.95
CA ALA A 299 0.91 -5.11 17.68
C ALA A 299 1.74 -4.16 16.81
N TYR A 300 1.16 -3.04 16.40
CA TYR A 300 1.76 -2.08 15.51
C TYR A 300 1.87 -0.71 16.17
N ASN A 301 3.06 -0.10 16.07
CA ASN A 301 3.32 1.28 16.49
C ASN A 301 3.07 1.55 18.01
N CYS A 302 3.11 0.53 18.84
CA CYS A 302 2.76 0.59 20.26
C CYS A 302 3.76 1.42 21.10
N LYS A 303 5.01 1.59 20.62
CA LYS A 303 6.10 2.29 21.35
C LYS A 303 6.32 3.73 20.89
N LYS A 304 5.52 4.22 19.94
CA LYS A 304 5.61 5.61 19.45
C LYS A 304 4.65 6.54 20.19
N ARG A 305 4.61 6.49 21.51
CA ARG A 305 3.91 7.51 22.29
C ARG A 305 4.64 8.85 22.17
N VAL A 306 3.93 9.94 22.33
CA VAL A 306 4.52 11.30 22.31
C VAL A 306 5.61 11.43 23.35
N ASP A 307 5.42 10.75 24.49
CA ASP A 307 6.33 10.77 25.64
C ASP A 307 7.44 9.72 25.54
N ASP A 308 7.26 8.67 24.71
CA ASP A 308 8.29 7.68 24.42
C ASP A 308 9.22 8.23 23.35
N LYS A 309 10.34 8.77 23.76
CA LYS A 309 11.35 9.40 22.88
C LYS A 309 12.14 8.38 22.06
N GLU A 310 11.94 7.08 22.27
CA GLU A 310 12.75 6.06 21.62
C GLU A 310 12.16 5.62 20.27
N PRO A 311 12.86 5.92 19.15
CA PRO A 311 12.61 5.28 17.88
C PRO A 311 12.87 3.77 17.99
N PRO A 312 12.46 2.93 17.04
CA PRO A 312 12.92 1.55 16.95
C PRO A 312 14.45 1.51 17.06
N SER A 313 14.98 0.62 17.91
CA SER A 313 16.43 0.53 18.09
C SER A 313 17.13 0.27 16.75
N ASP A 314 18.38 0.72 16.62
CA ASP A 314 19.20 0.48 15.43
C ASP A 314 19.32 -1.00 15.10
N LEU A 315 19.31 -1.88 16.11
CA LEU A 315 19.32 -3.33 15.90
C LEU A 315 18.06 -3.83 15.17
N VAL A 316 16.87 -3.32 15.54
CA VAL A 316 15.62 -3.65 14.85
C VAL A 316 15.67 -3.17 13.38
N VAL A 317 16.07 -1.91 13.16
CA VAL A 317 16.18 -1.35 11.82
C VAL A 317 17.16 -2.15 10.97
N ARG A 318 18.31 -2.53 11.50
CA ARG A 318 19.33 -3.35 10.83
C ARG A 318 18.80 -4.75 10.51
N ALA A 319 18.08 -5.40 11.43
CA ALA A 319 17.52 -6.73 11.23
C ALA A 319 16.46 -6.73 10.11
N VAL A 320 15.55 -5.79 10.11
CA VAL A 320 14.53 -5.64 9.06
C VAL A 320 15.18 -5.36 7.71
N LYS A 321 16.15 -4.44 7.66
CA LYS A 321 16.91 -4.14 6.44
C LYS A 321 17.66 -5.37 5.89
N ALA A 322 18.29 -6.15 6.76
CA ALA A 322 19.05 -7.36 6.39
C ALA A 322 18.15 -8.49 5.85
N THR A 323 16.86 -8.48 6.20
CA THR A 323 15.88 -9.47 5.74
C THR A 323 14.83 -8.87 4.79
N ARG A 324 15.11 -7.69 4.22
CA ARG A 324 14.15 -6.96 3.37
C ARG A 324 13.55 -7.86 2.29
N GLY A 325 12.22 -7.82 2.18
CA GLY A 325 11.45 -8.59 1.20
C GLY A 325 11.39 -10.10 1.45
N GLN A 326 12.13 -10.66 2.41
CA GLN A 326 12.14 -12.11 2.67
C GLN A 326 10.88 -12.54 3.41
N VAL A 327 10.25 -13.61 2.90
CA VAL A 327 8.97 -14.15 3.36
C VAL A 327 9.05 -15.67 3.40
N LEU A 328 8.37 -16.27 4.37
CA LEU A 328 8.16 -17.71 4.43
C LEU A 328 7.10 -18.10 3.39
N LEU A 329 7.50 -18.91 2.41
CA LEU A 329 6.61 -19.37 1.34
C LEU A 329 6.44 -20.88 1.36
N ARG A 330 5.19 -21.33 1.30
CA ARG A 330 4.81 -22.72 1.04
C ARG A 330 4.02 -22.77 -0.26
N ASN A 331 4.48 -23.54 -1.23
CA ASN A 331 3.87 -23.63 -2.57
C ASN A 331 3.66 -22.25 -3.22
N GLY A 332 4.65 -21.34 -3.08
CA GLY A 332 4.61 -19.99 -3.63
C GLY A 332 3.70 -18.99 -2.90
N LYS A 333 3.01 -19.40 -1.82
CA LYS A 333 2.10 -18.53 -1.04
C LYS A 333 2.74 -18.18 0.30
N PRO A 334 2.55 -16.93 0.79
CA PRO A 334 2.98 -16.54 2.13
C PRO A 334 2.32 -17.40 3.21
N VAL A 335 3.11 -17.78 4.21
CA VAL A 335 2.65 -18.55 5.38
C VAL A 335 2.18 -17.58 6.46
N ALA A 336 0.99 -17.81 7.02
CA ALA A 336 0.49 -17.09 8.19
C ALA A 336 1.23 -17.54 9.46
N ALA A 337 2.52 -17.18 9.52
CA ALA A 337 3.43 -17.58 10.58
C ALA A 337 3.01 -16.94 11.91
N GLN A 338 2.52 -17.74 12.84
CA GLN A 338 2.12 -17.29 14.18
C GLN A 338 3.30 -17.27 15.14
N TYR A 339 3.29 -16.33 16.08
CA TYR A 339 4.30 -16.22 17.12
C TYR A 339 3.69 -15.61 18.41
N ASN A 340 4.21 -16.04 19.55
CA ASN A 340 3.87 -15.46 20.85
C ASN A 340 5.06 -15.65 21.83
N THR A 341 4.95 -15.10 23.03
CA THR A 341 6.00 -15.18 24.05
C THR A 341 6.06 -16.54 24.75
N GLY A 342 4.90 -17.23 24.88
CA GLY A 342 4.78 -18.48 25.62
C GLY A 342 4.95 -19.74 24.76
N ALA A 343 4.45 -20.84 25.29
CA ALA A 343 4.37 -22.09 24.55
C ALA A 343 3.43 -21.93 23.35
N VAL A 344 3.82 -22.48 22.22
CA VAL A 344 3.03 -22.49 21.00
C VAL A 344 2.62 -23.89 20.65
N SER A 345 1.37 -24.05 20.28
CA SER A 345 0.82 -25.27 19.73
C SER A 345 0.35 -25.00 18.30
N GLY A 346 0.50 -25.99 17.45
CA GLY A 346 0.01 -25.94 16.08
C GLY A 346 1.11 -25.73 15.02
N LYS A 347 0.71 -26.03 13.79
CA LYS A 347 1.54 -25.88 12.61
C LYS A 347 1.76 -24.39 12.33
N ASP A 348 2.98 -24.07 11.91
CA ASP A 348 3.37 -22.71 11.53
C ASP A 348 3.37 -21.69 12.69
N SER A 349 3.67 -22.17 13.89
CA SER A 349 3.75 -21.36 15.11
C SER A 349 5.14 -21.47 15.74
N VAL A 350 5.61 -20.42 16.41
CA VAL A 350 6.90 -20.38 17.10
C VAL A 350 6.88 -19.50 18.34
N SER A 351 7.58 -19.93 19.40
CA SER A 351 7.79 -19.11 20.59
C SER A 351 8.91 -18.08 20.37
N GLN A 352 8.62 -16.82 20.63
CA GLN A 352 9.61 -15.74 20.58
C GLN A 352 10.77 -15.97 21.58
N GLN A 353 10.48 -16.56 22.75
CA GLN A 353 11.51 -16.94 23.72
C GLN A 353 12.43 -18.02 23.15
N HIS A 354 11.89 -19.04 22.44
CA HIS A 354 12.72 -20.07 21.80
C HIS A 354 13.58 -19.48 20.68
N ILE A 355 13.04 -18.55 19.86
CA ILE A 355 13.82 -17.84 18.85
C ILE A 355 15.03 -17.16 19.50
N GLN A 356 14.79 -16.43 20.61
CA GLN A 356 15.85 -15.71 21.33
C GLN A 356 16.91 -16.68 21.90
N ASN A 357 16.47 -17.78 22.51
CA ASN A 357 17.38 -18.79 23.08
C ASN A 357 18.27 -19.45 22.01
N LEU A 358 17.70 -19.75 20.83
CA LEU A 358 18.45 -20.31 19.71
C LEU A 358 19.42 -19.29 19.12
N ALA A 359 19.01 -18.03 18.99
CA ALA A 359 19.87 -16.96 18.52
C ALA A 359 21.05 -16.72 19.45
N ASN A 360 20.84 -16.73 20.77
CA ASN A 360 21.89 -16.62 21.80
C ASN A 360 22.91 -17.81 21.75
N ARG A 361 22.47 -18.97 21.24
CA ARG A 361 23.34 -20.14 20.98
C ARG A 361 24.04 -20.07 19.62
N GLY A 362 24.03 -18.95 18.94
CA GLY A 362 24.70 -18.73 17.66
C GLY A 362 23.97 -19.26 16.42
N ASN A 363 22.69 -19.68 16.56
CA ASN A 363 21.93 -20.10 15.39
C ASN A 363 21.53 -18.92 14.52
N SER A 364 21.72 -19.03 13.21
CA SER A 364 21.24 -18.04 12.26
C SER A 364 19.70 -18.03 12.19
N TYR A 365 19.11 -16.89 11.82
CA TYR A 365 17.63 -16.78 11.65
C TYR A 365 17.09 -17.83 10.66
N ARG A 366 17.86 -18.20 9.62
CA ARG A 366 17.46 -19.24 8.66
C ARG A 366 17.40 -20.63 9.31
N ALA A 367 18.39 -20.99 10.10
CA ALA A 367 18.40 -22.24 10.85
C ALA A 367 17.27 -22.27 11.89
N ILE A 368 17.05 -21.17 12.59
CA ILE A 368 15.94 -21.02 13.54
C ILE A 368 14.60 -21.27 12.84
N LEU A 369 14.32 -20.55 11.76
CA LEU A 369 13.03 -20.65 11.04
C LEU A 369 12.84 -22.05 10.41
N ALA A 370 13.89 -22.65 9.84
CA ALA A 370 13.83 -23.99 9.26
C ALA A 370 13.45 -25.09 10.28
N ARG A 371 13.74 -24.86 11.56
CA ARG A 371 13.38 -25.80 12.64
C ARG A 371 11.88 -25.90 12.86
N TYR A 372 11.17 -24.75 12.74
CA TYR A 372 9.73 -24.68 13.03
C TYR A 372 8.85 -24.77 11.79
N PHE A 373 9.32 -24.28 10.65
CA PHE A 373 8.54 -24.18 9.43
C PHE A 373 8.98 -25.22 8.39
N LYS A 374 8.56 -26.47 8.58
CA LYS A 374 8.90 -27.58 7.66
C LYS A 374 8.25 -27.37 6.28
N GLY A 375 9.01 -27.69 5.22
CA GLY A 375 8.55 -27.56 3.84
C GLY A 375 8.32 -26.12 3.37
N VAL A 376 8.94 -25.14 4.06
CA VAL A 376 8.83 -23.71 3.75
C VAL A 376 10.17 -23.20 3.23
N ARG A 377 10.15 -22.29 2.25
CA ARG A 377 11.33 -21.58 1.74
C ARG A 377 11.28 -20.11 2.12
N ILE A 378 12.44 -19.55 2.47
CA ILE A 378 12.60 -18.11 2.71
C ILE A 378 13.05 -17.48 1.40
N LEU A 379 12.16 -16.77 0.73
CA LEU A 379 12.40 -16.16 -0.57
C LEU A 379 11.89 -14.72 -0.60
N PRO A 380 12.42 -13.87 -1.49
CA PRO A 380 11.82 -12.58 -1.77
C PRO A 380 10.38 -12.73 -2.27
N TYR A 381 9.48 -11.92 -1.73
CA TYR A 381 8.08 -11.88 -2.14
C TYR A 381 7.55 -10.44 -2.07
N GLN A 382 6.80 -10.05 -3.07
CA GLN A 382 6.14 -8.74 -3.15
C GLN A 382 4.69 -8.91 -3.58
N ILE A 383 3.83 -8.04 -3.11
CA ILE A 383 2.44 -7.94 -3.52
C ILE A 383 2.18 -6.50 -3.97
N ASP A 384 1.60 -6.35 -5.13
CA ASP A 384 1.03 -5.08 -5.57
C ASP A 384 -0.41 -5.01 -5.06
N LEU A 385 -0.61 -4.35 -3.92
CA LEU A 385 -1.90 -4.26 -3.25
C LEU A 385 -2.97 -3.60 -4.12
N VAL A 386 -2.62 -2.56 -4.87
CA VAL A 386 -3.57 -1.86 -5.76
C VAL A 386 -4.07 -2.81 -6.84
N ARG A 387 -3.17 -3.55 -7.45
CA ARG A 387 -3.48 -4.54 -8.47
C ARG A 387 -4.32 -5.69 -7.91
N GLU A 388 -3.96 -6.22 -6.75
CA GLU A 388 -4.69 -7.32 -6.12
C GLU A 388 -6.08 -6.90 -5.64
N LEU A 389 -6.24 -5.69 -5.08
CA LEU A 389 -7.54 -5.11 -4.75
C LEU A 389 -8.44 -4.96 -5.98
N ALA A 390 -7.88 -4.45 -7.09
CA ALA A 390 -8.62 -4.29 -8.34
C ALA A 390 -9.12 -5.63 -8.87
N LYS A 391 -8.28 -6.68 -8.84
CA LYS A 391 -8.67 -8.04 -9.23
C LYS A 391 -9.77 -8.61 -8.34
N SER A 392 -9.61 -8.47 -7.02
CA SER A 392 -10.56 -9.02 -6.05
C SER A 392 -11.92 -8.33 -6.15
N SER A 393 -11.94 -7.02 -6.36
CA SER A 393 -13.17 -6.24 -6.56
C SER A 393 -13.89 -6.66 -7.84
N LEU A 394 -13.15 -6.78 -8.95
CA LEU A 394 -13.71 -7.23 -10.22
C LEU A 394 -14.28 -8.65 -10.11
N ALA A 395 -13.58 -9.56 -9.44
CA ALA A 395 -14.08 -10.92 -9.23
C ALA A 395 -15.37 -10.95 -8.39
N ALA A 396 -15.47 -10.10 -7.37
CA ALA A 396 -16.67 -9.97 -6.55
C ALA A 396 -17.88 -9.43 -7.35
N GLU A 397 -17.65 -8.43 -8.22
CA GLU A 397 -18.70 -7.88 -9.08
C GLU A 397 -19.19 -8.89 -10.12
N LEU A 398 -18.27 -9.62 -10.75
CA LEU A 398 -18.63 -10.67 -11.73
C LEU A 398 -19.48 -11.79 -11.11
N LYS A 399 -19.25 -12.11 -9.82
CA LYS A 399 -20.08 -13.09 -9.10
C LYS A 399 -21.48 -12.58 -8.78
N LYS A 400 -21.62 -11.26 -8.46
CA LYS A 400 -22.94 -10.65 -8.21
C LYS A 400 -23.78 -10.58 -9.49
N GLY A 401 -23.16 -10.37 -10.64
CA GLY A 401 -23.85 -10.29 -11.93
C GLY A 401 -24.28 -11.65 -12.52
N LYS A 402 -23.90 -12.77 -11.88
CA LYS A 402 -24.30 -14.14 -12.26
C LYS A 402 -25.46 -14.70 -11.43
N LYS A 403 -25.89 -13.99 -10.40
CA LYS A 403 -27.09 -14.26 -9.59
C LYS A 403 -28.23 -13.38 -10.06
#